data_f97d256ff62155afd324036b2922d0db
#
_entry.id   f97d256ff62155afd324036b2922d0db
#
_cell.length_a   1.000
_cell.length_b   1.000
_cell.length_c   1.000
_cell.angle_alpha   90.00
_cell.angle_beta   90.00
_cell.angle_gamma   90.00
#
_symmetry.space_group_name_H-M   'P 1'
#
loop_
_entity.id
_entity.type
_entity.pdbx_description
1 polymer ?
#
loop_
_entity_poly.entity_id
_entity_poly.type
_entity_poly.pdbx_seq_one_letter_code
_entity_poly.pdbx_strand_id
1 'polypeptide(L)'
;MGGMTRLEVTVEKVLVSSCLLGQAVRYDGGHNLMESKLVQTWLEQGRIVAICPECAGGLPTPRPPAERVGQRILTAQGEDVTHAFSLGADLALKLAQQHGIKVAILKARSPSCGNRQIYDGQFVKQLIAGQGLTAEKLSAAGITVFNELELSAAAACVAELEQS
;
A
#
# COMPACT_ATOMS: atom_id res chain seq x y z
N MET A 1 21.45 -33.94 3.18
CA MET A 1 21.16 -33.53 3.22
C MET A 1 20.95 -32.67 3.40
N GLY A 2 20.75 -32.41 3.49
CA GLY A 2 20.32 -31.89 3.74
C GLY A 2 20.41 -30.89 3.75
N GLY A 3 20.74 -30.76 3.61
CA GLY A 3 20.90 -29.76 3.88
C GLY A 3 20.55 -28.82 3.39
N MET A 4 20.53 -28.86 2.95
CA MET A 4 19.99 -28.00 2.50
C MET A 4 19.13 -27.36 3.06
N THR A 5 18.73 -27.78 3.71
CA THR A 5 17.62 -27.28 4.32
C THR A 5 17.79 -26.01 4.93
N ARG A 6 18.85 -25.70 5.47
CA ARG A 6 19.00 -24.44 6.05
C ARG A 6 18.89 -23.40 5.08
N LEU A 7 18.97 -23.76 3.87
CA LEU A 7 18.76 -22.77 2.86
C LEU A 7 17.37 -22.34 2.79
N GLU A 8 16.52 -22.94 3.57
CA GLU A 8 15.14 -22.60 3.53
C GLU A 8 14.76 -21.49 4.44
N VAL A 9 15.67 -20.63 4.81
CA VAL A 9 15.29 -19.40 5.47
C VAL A 9 14.38 -18.64 4.53
N THR A 10 13.12 -18.56 4.88
CA THR A 10 12.12 -17.86 4.08
C THR A 10 12.38 -16.37 4.14
N VAL A 11 12.51 -15.77 2.97
CA VAL A 11 12.64 -14.33 2.86
C VAL A 11 11.29 -13.77 2.45
N GLU A 12 10.68 -13.00 3.34
CA GLU A 12 9.36 -12.41 3.08
C GLU A 12 9.51 -11.20 2.19
N LYS A 13 8.69 -11.13 1.15
CA LYS A 13 8.59 -9.94 0.33
C LYS A 13 7.55 -9.01 0.93
N VAL A 14 7.69 -7.71 0.66
CA VAL A 14 6.82 -6.68 1.21
C VAL A 14 6.25 -5.84 0.07
N LEU A 15 4.95 -5.62 0.08
CA LEU A 15 4.29 -4.73 -0.87
C LEU A 15 4.40 -3.31 -0.37
N VAL A 16 4.84 -2.38 -1.21
CA VAL A 16 5.05 -0.98 -0.81
C VAL A 16 4.41 -0.04 -1.82
N SER A 17 3.73 1.00 -1.33
CA SER A 17 3.21 2.06 -2.18
C SER A 17 4.35 2.72 -2.95
N SER A 18 4.23 2.78 -4.28
CA SER A 18 5.29 3.28 -5.16
C SER A 18 5.74 4.70 -4.83
N CYS A 19 4.82 5.57 -4.40
CA CYS A 19 5.18 6.95 -4.04
C CYS A 19 6.14 7.01 -2.86
N LEU A 20 6.10 6.03 -1.96
CA LEU A 20 7.01 5.97 -0.82
C LEU A 20 8.45 5.63 -1.24
N LEU A 21 8.61 5.12 -2.44
CA LEU A 21 9.91 4.77 -3.01
C LEU A 21 10.44 5.86 -3.94
N GLY A 22 9.77 7.01 -3.98
CA GLY A 22 10.20 8.15 -4.77
C GLY A 22 9.62 8.22 -6.18
N GLN A 23 8.72 7.32 -6.55
CA GLN A 23 8.06 7.40 -7.85
C GLN A 23 7.04 8.55 -7.85
N ALA A 24 7.03 9.34 -8.91
CA ALA A 24 6.19 10.54 -9.02
C ALA A 24 4.78 10.16 -9.49
N VAL A 25 4.08 9.38 -8.65
CA VAL A 25 2.76 8.80 -8.98
C VAL A 25 1.63 9.31 -8.08
N ARG A 26 1.91 10.30 -7.21
CA ARG A 26 0.85 10.96 -6.45
C ARG A 26 -0.12 11.66 -7.40
N TYR A 27 -1.32 11.98 -6.89
CA TYR A 27 -2.33 12.66 -7.71
C TYR A 27 -1.81 13.95 -8.35
N ASP A 28 -0.87 14.65 -7.70
CA ASP A 28 -0.30 15.91 -8.16
C ASP A 28 0.99 15.72 -8.98
N GLY A 29 1.40 14.49 -9.26
CA GLY A 29 2.64 14.19 -9.97
C GLY A 29 3.88 14.19 -9.08
N GLY A 30 3.70 14.36 -7.76
CA GLY A 30 4.80 14.29 -6.80
C GLY A 30 5.01 12.90 -6.24
N HIS A 31 5.87 12.82 -5.23
CA HIS A 31 6.15 11.56 -4.54
C HIS A 31 6.17 11.77 -3.02
N ASN A 32 6.24 10.67 -2.27
CA ASN A 32 6.33 10.68 -0.81
C ASN A 32 7.53 9.87 -0.36
N LEU A 33 8.70 10.09 -0.97
CA LEU A 33 9.90 9.31 -0.69
C LEU A 33 10.12 9.17 0.81
N MET A 34 10.25 7.92 1.23
CA MET A 34 10.47 7.54 2.60
C MET A 34 11.96 7.24 2.77
N GLU A 35 12.62 8.01 3.62
CA GLU A 35 14.04 7.77 3.91
C GLU A 35 14.15 6.77 5.04
N SER A 36 14.53 5.54 4.72
CA SER A 36 14.61 4.46 5.68
C SER A 36 15.69 3.47 5.29
N LYS A 37 16.60 3.20 6.22
CA LYS A 37 17.63 2.18 5.99
C LYS A 37 17.01 0.79 5.86
N LEU A 38 15.94 0.52 6.59
CA LEU A 38 15.24 -0.75 6.52
C LEU A 38 14.71 -0.99 5.11
N VAL A 39 13.99 -0.01 4.57
CA VAL A 39 13.42 -0.12 3.23
C VAL A 39 14.53 -0.18 2.17
N GLN A 40 15.58 0.61 2.34
CA GLN A 40 16.73 0.56 1.44
C GLN A 40 17.37 -0.82 1.42
N THR A 41 17.53 -1.44 2.60
CA THR A 41 18.06 -2.79 2.71
C THR A 41 17.18 -3.79 2.00
N TRP A 42 15.87 -3.71 2.21
CA TRP A 42 14.91 -4.60 1.53
C TRP A 42 14.94 -4.42 0.01
N LEU A 43 15.10 -3.17 -0.47
CA LEU A 43 15.25 -2.90 -1.90
C LEU A 43 16.48 -3.59 -2.47
N GLU A 44 17.61 -3.46 -1.78
CA GLU A 44 18.87 -4.09 -2.19
C GLU A 44 18.78 -5.60 -2.20
N GLN A 45 17.96 -6.16 -1.33
CA GLN A 45 17.75 -7.61 -1.25
C GLN A 45 16.69 -8.11 -2.24
N GLY A 46 16.09 -7.23 -3.04
CA GLY A 46 15.06 -7.61 -4.00
C GLY A 46 13.74 -8.02 -3.35
N ARG A 47 13.46 -7.53 -2.14
CA ARG A 47 12.30 -7.95 -1.36
C ARG A 47 11.08 -7.04 -1.52
N ILE A 48 11.25 -5.90 -2.17
CA ILE A 48 10.17 -4.93 -2.33
C ILE A 48 9.40 -5.18 -3.62
N VAL A 49 8.08 -5.26 -3.52
CA VAL A 49 7.19 -5.26 -4.66
C VAL A 49 6.40 -3.95 -4.60
N ALA A 50 6.58 -3.10 -5.59
CA ALA A 50 6.01 -1.76 -5.59
C ALA A 50 4.72 -1.69 -6.40
N ILE A 51 3.76 -0.91 -5.94
CA ILE A 51 2.55 -0.64 -6.70
C ILE A 51 1.97 0.72 -6.30
N CYS A 52 1.41 1.43 -7.29
CA CYS A 52 0.48 2.54 -7.05
C CYS A 52 -0.89 2.02 -7.48
N PRO A 53 -1.78 1.68 -6.54
CA PRO A 53 -3.08 1.12 -6.92
C PRO A 53 -3.90 2.05 -7.79
N GLU A 54 -3.80 3.37 -7.59
CA GLU A 54 -4.54 4.33 -8.39
C GLU A 54 -4.09 4.31 -9.84
N CYS A 55 -2.77 4.30 -10.06
CA CYS A 55 -2.22 4.20 -11.42
C CYS A 55 -2.53 2.83 -12.04
N ALA A 56 -2.43 1.76 -11.25
CA ALA A 56 -2.75 0.41 -11.71
C ALA A 56 -4.20 0.30 -12.14
N GLY A 57 -5.10 1.03 -11.48
CA GLY A 57 -6.52 1.08 -11.83
C GLY A 57 -6.83 1.93 -13.04
N GLY A 58 -5.83 2.56 -13.65
CA GLY A 58 -6.00 3.32 -14.88
C GLY A 58 -6.10 4.83 -14.70
N LEU A 59 -5.90 5.35 -13.50
CA LEU A 59 -5.98 6.80 -13.29
C LEU A 59 -4.69 7.45 -13.77
N PRO A 60 -4.81 8.62 -14.44
CA PRO A 60 -3.63 9.33 -14.93
C PRO A 60 -2.89 10.05 -13.80
N THR A 61 -1.66 10.48 -14.07
CA THR A 61 -0.87 11.31 -13.18
C THR A 61 -0.44 12.55 -13.98
N PRO A 62 -0.77 13.79 -13.57
CA PRO A 62 -1.58 14.12 -12.37
C PRO A 62 -3.06 13.83 -12.58
N ARG A 63 -3.80 13.86 -11.47
CA ARG A 63 -5.25 13.63 -11.47
C ARG A 63 -5.89 14.43 -10.34
N PRO A 64 -7.22 14.68 -10.39
CA PRO A 64 -7.88 15.37 -9.30
C PRO A 64 -7.78 14.57 -8.00
N PRO A 65 -7.65 15.24 -6.85
CA PRO A 65 -7.70 14.54 -5.57
C PRO A 65 -9.08 13.95 -5.34
N ALA A 66 -9.13 12.80 -4.66
CA ALA A 66 -10.38 12.12 -4.37
C ALA A 66 -10.42 11.71 -2.90
N GLU A 67 -11.62 11.56 -2.36
CA GLU A 67 -11.83 11.11 -0.99
C GLU A 67 -12.93 10.05 -0.95
N ARG A 68 -12.83 9.16 0.03
CA ARG A 68 -13.78 8.07 0.18
C ARG A 68 -15.02 8.53 0.95
N VAL A 69 -16.20 8.24 0.42
CA VAL A 69 -17.47 8.48 1.08
C VAL A 69 -18.24 7.15 1.11
N GLY A 70 -18.21 6.46 2.25
CA GLY A 70 -18.78 5.13 2.37
C GLY A 70 -18.07 4.15 1.43
N GLN A 71 -18.82 3.56 0.51
CA GLN A 71 -18.25 2.62 -0.47
C GLN A 71 -17.89 3.30 -1.80
N ARG A 72 -17.99 4.62 -1.87
CA ARG A 72 -17.71 5.37 -3.09
C ARG A 72 -16.49 6.24 -2.91
N ILE A 73 -15.78 6.50 -3.99
CA ILE A 73 -14.66 7.44 -4.00
C ILE A 73 -14.99 8.51 -5.04
N LEU A 74 -15.01 9.76 -4.58
CA LEU A 74 -15.44 10.90 -5.39
C LEU A 74 -14.36 11.95 -5.44
N THR A 75 -14.22 12.63 -6.59
CA THR A 75 -13.37 13.82 -6.69
C THR A 75 -14.09 15.01 -6.08
N ALA A 76 -13.38 16.11 -5.87
CA ALA A 76 -13.95 17.35 -5.35
C ALA A 76 -15.06 17.89 -6.28
N GLN A 77 -15.02 17.57 -7.57
CA GLN A 77 -16.03 17.95 -8.54
C GLN A 77 -17.21 16.99 -8.57
N GLY A 78 -17.18 15.94 -7.73
CA GLY A 78 -18.27 14.97 -7.67
C GLY A 78 -18.17 13.82 -8.65
N GLU A 79 -17.07 13.72 -9.38
CA GLU A 79 -16.86 12.60 -10.30
C GLU A 79 -16.60 11.31 -9.52
N ASP A 80 -17.30 10.25 -9.88
CA ASP A 80 -17.16 8.95 -9.22
C ASP A 80 -16.01 8.18 -9.85
N VAL A 81 -14.97 7.93 -9.08
CA VAL A 81 -13.79 7.19 -9.52
C VAL A 81 -13.64 5.85 -8.78
N THR A 82 -14.74 5.39 -8.17
CA THR A 82 -14.76 4.15 -7.40
C THR A 82 -14.28 2.95 -8.21
N HIS A 83 -14.69 2.84 -9.46
CA HIS A 83 -14.33 1.70 -10.30
C HIS A 83 -12.79 1.59 -10.46
N ALA A 84 -12.14 2.71 -10.76
CA ALA A 84 -10.69 2.72 -10.93
C ALA A 84 -9.96 2.36 -9.62
N PHE A 85 -10.44 2.89 -8.49
CA PHE A 85 -9.87 2.56 -7.18
C PHE A 85 -10.10 1.10 -6.82
N SER A 86 -11.27 0.56 -7.13
CA SER A 86 -11.60 -0.84 -6.88
C SER A 86 -10.73 -1.77 -7.74
N LEU A 87 -10.57 -1.44 -9.01
CA LEU A 87 -9.71 -2.20 -9.91
C LEU A 87 -8.27 -2.19 -9.42
N GLY A 88 -7.77 -1.02 -9.00
CA GLY A 88 -6.42 -0.89 -8.47
C GLY A 88 -6.22 -1.73 -7.21
N ALA A 89 -7.23 -1.76 -6.33
CA ALA A 89 -7.20 -2.58 -5.12
C ALA A 89 -7.16 -4.07 -5.47
N ASP A 90 -7.94 -4.50 -6.45
CA ASP A 90 -7.94 -5.89 -6.91
C ASP A 90 -6.58 -6.28 -7.51
N LEU A 91 -5.98 -5.40 -8.29
CA LEU A 91 -4.67 -5.64 -8.88
C LEU A 91 -3.56 -5.71 -7.81
N ALA A 92 -3.66 -4.86 -6.78
CA ALA A 92 -2.71 -4.91 -5.66
C ALA A 92 -2.82 -6.23 -4.91
N LEU A 93 -4.04 -6.70 -4.65
CA LEU A 93 -4.23 -7.98 -3.98
C LEU A 93 -3.70 -9.13 -4.83
N LYS A 94 -3.99 -9.13 -6.13
CA LYS A 94 -3.50 -10.15 -7.03
C LYS A 94 -1.98 -10.20 -7.05
N LEU A 95 -1.34 -9.04 -7.12
CA LEU A 95 0.12 -8.94 -7.11
C LEU A 95 0.69 -9.49 -5.79
N ALA A 96 0.08 -9.14 -4.66
CA ALA A 96 0.51 -9.65 -3.37
C ALA A 96 0.39 -11.16 -3.29
N GLN A 97 -0.72 -11.72 -3.80
CA GLN A 97 -0.93 -13.16 -3.81
C GLN A 97 0.06 -13.88 -4.70
N GLN A 98 0.39 -13.31 -5.86
CA GLN A 98 1.37 -13.89 -6.77
C GLN A 98 2.76 -14.01 -6.16
N HIS A 99 3.10 -13.12 -5.26
CA HIS A 99 4.40 -13.10 -4.58
C HIS A 99 4.36 -13.67 -3.16
N GLY A 100 3.22 -14.20 -2.72
CA GLY A 100 3.08 -14.74 -1.37
C GLY A 100 3.27 -13.72 -0.27
N ILE A 101 2.93 -12.46 -0.54
CA ILE A 101 3.16 -11.34 0.38
C ILE A 101 2.17 -11.39 1.55
N LYS A 102 2.68 -11.15 2.75
CA LYS A 102 1.88 -11.12 3.98
C LYS A 102 1.94 -9.79 4.69
N VAL A 103 2.81 -8.88 4.25
CA VAL A 103 3.00 -7.57 4.86
C VAL A 103 3.03 -6.50 3.77
N ALA A 104 2.32 -5.40 4.00
CA ALA A 104 2.32 -4.26 3.09
C ALA A 104 2.61 -2.99 3.87
N ILE A 105 3.33 -2.05 3.26
CA ILE A 105 3.56 -0.70 3.77
C ILE A 105 2.97 0.26 2.76
N LEU A 106 1.86 0.87 3.11
CA LEU A 106 1.09 1.71 2.20
C LEU A 106 1.05 3.15 2.70
N LYS A 107 0.87 4.09 1.78
CA LYS A 107 0.82 5.52 2.12
C LYS A 107 -0.38 5.82 3.01
N ALA A 108 -0.12 6.43 4.16
CA ALA A 108 -1.16 6.82 5.12
C ALA A 108 -2.15 7.82 4.51
N ARG A 109 -3.40 7.74 4.96
CA ARG A 109 -4.48 8.72 4.70
C ARG A 109 -5.05 8.74 3.28
N SER A 110 -4.51 7.97 2.38
CA SER A 110 -4.98 7.90 0.99
C SER A 110 -6.34 7.17 0.92
N PRO A 111 -7.24 7.56 0.01
CA PRO A 111 -8.49 6.81 -0.19
C PRO A 111 -8.26 5.41 -0.74
N SER A 112 -7.07 5.12 -1.25
CA SER A 112 -6.68 3.78 -1.67
C SER A 112 -5.87 3.06 -0.59
N CYS A 113 -4.83 3.71 -0.07
CA CYS A 113 -3.79 3.07 0.74
C CYS A 113 -3.88 3.29 2.24
N GLY A 114 -4.67 4.25 2.71
CA GLY A 114 -4.77 4.57 4.14
C GLY A 114 -5.22 3.36 4.94
N ASN A 115 -4.51 3.05 6.03
CA ASN A 115 -4.82 1.85 6.81
C ASN A 115 -5.48 2.14 8.16
N ARG A 116 -5.42 3.37 8.66
CA ARG A 116 -5.98 3.73 9.96
C ARG A 116 -6.94 4.91 9.89
N GLN A 117 -6.58 5.93 9.12
CA GLN A 117 -7.37 7.14 8.96
C GLN A 117 -7.40 7.52 7.50
N ILE A 118 -8.51 8.09 7.08
CA ILE A 118 -8.69 8.64 5.74
C ILE A 118 -9.43 9.98 5.87
N TYR A 119 -9.43 10.77 4.81
CA TYR A 119 -10.23 12.00 4.78
C TYR A 119 -11.72 11.67 4.68
N ASP A 120 -12.55 12.55 5.26
CA ASP A 120 -13.97 12.27 5.50
C ASP A 120 -14.87 12.42 4.28
N GLY A 121 -14.34 12.81 3.13
CA GLY A 121 -15.11 12.98 1.92
C GLY A 121 -15.65 14.39 1.69
N GLN A 122 -15.39 15.31 2.64
CA GLN A 122 -15.90 16.69 2.54
C GLN A 122 -14.87 17.65 1.95
N PHE A 123 -13.64 17.20 1.68
CA PHE A 123 -12.56 18.02 1.14
C PHE A 123 -12.20 19.21 2.03
N VAL A 124 -12.29 19.01 3.35
CA VAL A 124 -11.97 20.05 4.36
C VAL A 124 -10.80 19.61 5.26
N LYS A 125 -10.01 18.62 4.81
CA LYS A 125 -8.84 18.10 5.53
C LYS A 125 -9.20 17.51 6.90
N GLN A 126 -10.39 16.97 7.03
CA GLN A 126 -10.85 16.30 8.25
C GLN A 126 -10.59 14.80 8.12
N LEU A 127 -9.84 14.24 9.08
CA LEU A 127 -9.56 12.81 9.10
C LEU A 127 -10.60 12.09 9.97
N ILE A 128 -10.96 10.87 9.52
CA ILE A 128 -11.81 9.96 10.29
C ILE A 128 -11.14 8.59 10.33
N ALA A 129 -11.53 7.79 11.31
CA ALA A 129 -11.08 6.40 11.36
C ALA A 129 -11.63 5.66 10.14
N GLY A 130 -10.79 4.91 9.45
CA GLY A 130 -11.22 4.17 8.28
C GLY A 130 -10.04 3.73 7.43
N GLN A 131 -10.35 3.03 6.36
CA GLN A 131 -9.34 2.49 5.45
C GLN A 131 -9.66 2.89 4.02
N GLY A 132 -8.60 3.02 3.20
CA GLY A 132 -8.73 3.11 1.77
C GLY A 132 -9.11 1.73 1.20
N LEU A 133 -9.58 1.70 -0.04
CA LEU A 133 -10.07 0.45 -0.65
C LEU A 133 -8.99 -0.62 -0.73
N THR A 134 -7.77 -0.26 -1.10
CA THR A 134 -6.67 -1.23 -1.20
C THR A 134 -6.30 -1.78 0.18
N ALA A 135 -6.15 -0.90 1.18
CA ALA A 135 -5.82 -1.33 2.53
C ALA A 135 -6.90 -2.27 3.09
N GLU A 136 -8.15 -1.92 2.87
CA GLU A 136 -9.28 -2.73 3.30
C GLU A 136 -9.26 -4.13 2.66
N LYS A 137 -9.05 -4.17 1.35
CA LYS A 137 -9.04 -5.43 0.60
C LYS A 137 -7.88 -6.33 1.00
N LEU A 138 -6.69 -5.77 1.15
CA LEU A 138 -5.52 -6.54 1.59
C LEU A 138 -5.71 -7.06 3.01
N SER A 139 -6.22 -6.23 3.92
CA SER A 139 -6.48 -6.65 5.30
C SER A 139 -7.50 -7.77 5.37
N ALA A 140 -8.56 -7.69 4.58
CA ALA A 140 -9.59 -8.72 4.52
C ALA A 140 -9.03 -10.06 4.02
N ALA A 141 -7.97 -10.02 3.23
CA ALA A 141 -7.31 -11.23 2.71
C ALA A 141 -6.22 -11.76 3.66
N GLY A 142 -6.07 -11.17 4.84
CA GLY A 142 -5.10 -11.64 5.84
C GLY A 142 -3.72 -11.01 5.74
N ILE A 143 -3.55 -10.01 4.88
CA ILE A 143 -2.28 -9.28 4.76
C ILE A 143 -2.26 -8.18 5.82
N THR A 144 -1.18 -8.09 6.59
CA THR A 144 -1.04 -7.05 7.59
C THR A 144 -0.56 -5.76 6.93
N VAL A 145 -1.34 -4.69 7.05
CA VAL A 145 -1.05 -3.43 6.38
C VAL A 145 -0.55 -2.40 7.39
N PHE A 146 0.63 -1.88 7.15
CA PHE A 146 1.23 -0.79 7.91
C PHE A 146 1.32 0.44 7.03
N ASN A 147 1.55 1.60 7.63
CA ASN A 147 1.87 2.81 6.88
C ASN A 147 3.32 3.23 7.12
N GLU A 148 3.75 4.29 6.45
CA GLU A 148 5.15 4.74 6.52
C GLU A 148 5.58 5.23 7.89
N LEU A 149 4.63 5.47 8.80
CA LEU A 149 4.92 5.89 10.18
C LEU A 149 5.04 4.68 11.13
N GLU A 150 4.84 3.48 10.62
CA GLU A 150 4.79 2.24 11.42
C GLU A 150 5.89 1.26 11.01
N LEU A 151 7.03 1.76 10.53
CA LEU A 151 8.09 0.89 10.00
C LEU A 151 8.66 -0.08 11.03
N SER A 152 8.77 0.33 12.30
CA SER A 152 9.26 -0.55 13.35
C SER A 152 8.34 -1.75 13.56
N ALA A 153 7.03 -1.50 13.56
CA ALA A 153 6.04 -2.56 13.69
C ALA A 153 6.05 -3.48 12.48
N ALA A 154 6.22 -2.91 11.28
CA ALA A 154 6.32 -3.69 10.05
C ALA A 154 7.56 -4.60 10.08
N ALA A 155 8.71 -4.08 10.52
CA ALA A 155 9.93 -4.85 10.63
C ALA A 155 9.77 -6.02 11.60
N ALA A 156 9.13 -5.78 12.75
CA ALA A 156 8.87 -6.83 13.74
C ALA A 156 7.97 -7.91 13.16
N CYS A 157 6.94 -7.52 12.41
CA CYS A 157 6.02 -8.47 11.79
C CYS A 157 6.76 -9.36 10.77
N VAL A 158 7.58 -8.76 9.92
CA VAL A 158 8.37 -9.50 8.94
C VAL A 158 9.31 -10.48 9.63
N ALA A 159 9.99 -10.03 10.69
CA ALA A 159 10.91 -10.88 11.44
C ALA A 159 10.19 -12.07 12.06
N GLU A 160 9.00 -11.88 12.61
CA GLU A 160 8.21 -12.98 13.16
C GLU A 160 7.84 -14.00 12.10
N LEU A 161 7.44 -13.56 10.92
CA LEU A 161 7.10 -14.45 9.82
C LEU A 161 8.29 -15.28 9.38
N GLU A 162 9.49 -14.69 9.40
CA GLU A 162 10.71 -15.37 8.97
C GLU A 162 11.22 -16.38 9.99
N GLN A 163 10.76 -16.28 11.24
CA GLN A 163 11.12 -17.20 12.29
C GLN A 163 10.15 -18.38 12.43
N SER A 164 9.07 -18.34 11.73
CA SER A 164 8.03 -19.37 11.82
C SER A 164 8.36 -20.60 11.01
#